data_944b429b84b39bd14d536f843ddcb45f
#
_entry.id   944b429b84b39bd14d536f843ddcb45f
#
_cell.length_a   1.000
_cell.length_b   1.000
_cell.length_c   1.000
_cell.angle_alpha   90.00
_cell.angle_beta   90.00
_cell.angle_gamma   90.00
#
_symmetry.space_group_name_H-M   'P 1'
#
loop_
_entity.id
_entity.type
_entity.pdbx_description
1 polymer ?
#
loop_
_entity_poly.entity_id
_entity_poly.type
_entity_poly.pdbx_seq_one_letter_code
_entity_poly.pdbx_strand_id
1 'polypeptide(L)'
;MSIEFRDPPGMSRSPAYAHLGIASGSYRLVFISGQVAQDADGKVVGANDPRAQAEQVYRNLHTALEAAGAKPEHIVKWTGYLVGDHDWRAILRDARAKHFPNLRPASTHVRVAALIAPEYLFELEAYAVVAA
;
A
#
# COMPACT_ATOMS: atom_id res chain seq x y z
N MET A 1 13.75 -17.21 5.89
CA MET A 1 12.46 -16.54 5.66
C MET A 1 12.05 -16.69 4.21
N SER A 2 10.78 -16.96 3.98
CA SER A 2 10.20 -16.97 2.64
C SER A 2 8.85 -16.25 2.65
N ILE A 3 8.50 -15.66 1.51
CA ILE A 3 7.18 -15.07 1.27
C ILE A 3 6.65 -15.70 0.00
N GLU A 4 5.46 -16.27 0.07
CA GLU A 4 4.77 -16.87 -1.06
C GLU A 4 3.46 -16.11 -1.30
N PHE A 5 3.20 -15.78 -2.56
CA PHE A 5 1.91 -15.22 -2.97
C PHE A 5 1.18 -16.25 -3.80
N ARG A 6 -0.06 -16.54 -3.43
CA ARG A 6 -0.80 -17.67 -4.02
C ARG A 6 -2.23 -17.27 -4.37
N ASP A 7 -2.67 -17.74 -5.53
CA ASP A 7 -4.07 -17.69 -5.93
C ASP A 7 -4.63 -19.12 -5.93
N PRO A 8 -5.56 -19.46 -5.01
CA PRO A 8 -6.13 -20.81 -4.96
C PRO A 8 -6.90 -21.16 -6.24
N PRO A 9 -6.93 -22.44 -6.64
CA PRO A 9 -7.79 -22.88 -7.73
C PRO A 9 -9.27 -22.53 -7.45
N GLY A 10 -9.99 -22.09 -8.47
CA GLY A 10 -11.39 -21.70 -8.36
C GLY A 10 -11.61 -20.25 -7.94
N MET A 11 -10.56 -19.50 -7.67
CA MET A 11 -10.63 -18.07 -7.41
C MET A 11 -10.13 -17.27 -8.61
N SER A 12 -10.64 -16.05 -8.77
CA SER A 12 -10.20 -15.16 -9.84
C SER A 12 -8.75 -14.76 -9.67
N ARG A 13 -8.07 -14.52 -10.80
CA ARG A 13 -6.70 -13.98 -10.79
C ARG A 13 -6.71 -12.51 -11.15
N SER A 14 -5.82 -11.75 -10.51
CA SER A 14 -5.61 -10.33 -10.80
C SER A 14 -4.13 -10.05 -11.01
N PRO A 15 -3.76 -9.16 -11.94
CA PRO A 15 -2.38 -8.69 -12.04
C PRO A 15 -1.99 -7.77 -10.88
N ALA A 16 -2.97 -7.29 -10.11
CA ALA A 16 -2.76 -6.26 -9.08
C ALA A 16 -2.56 -6.83 -7.68
N TYR A 17 -3.02 -8.05 -7.41
CA TYR A 17 -2.92 -8.66 -6.07
C TYR A 17 -2.93 -10.18 -6.15
N ALA A 18 -2.45 -10.81 -5.08
CA ALA A 18 -2.66 -12.23 -4.82
C ALA A 18 -3.73 -12.39 -3.73
N HIS A 19 -4.43 -13.51 -3.74
CA HIS A 19 -5.42 -13.79 -2.70
C HIS A 19 -4.76 -14.10 -1.35
N LEU A 20 -3.59 -14.74 -1.37
CA LEU A 20 -2.87 -15.11 -0.16
C LEU A 20 -1.45 -14.55 -0.19
N GLY A 21 -1.01 -14.02 0.95
CA GLY A 21 0.39 -13.78 1.23
C GLY A 21 0.79 -14.63 2.42
N ILE A 22 1.79 -15.48 2.24
CA ILE A 22 2.23 -16.45 3.27
C ILE A 22 3.69 -16.18 3.59
N ALA A 23 3.96 -15.82 4.85
CA ALA A 23 5.32 -15.68 5.34
C ALA A 23 5.67 -16.88 6.21
N SER A 24 6.87 -17.42 6.05
CA SER A 24 7.34 -18.60 6.78
C SER A 24 8.80 -18.46 7.19
N GLY A 25 9.17 -19.16 8.25
CA GLY A 25 10.54 -19.16 8.78
C GLY A 25 10.72 -18.10 9.86
N SER A 26 11.99 -17.76 10.14
CA SER A 26 12.33 -16.73 11.12
C SER A 26 12.31 -15.35 10.47
N TYR A 27 11.47 -14.46 10.98
CA TYR A 27 11.36 -13.10 10.46
C TYR A 27 10.96 -12.12 11.56
N ARG A 28 11.21 -10.85 11.30
CA ARG A 28 10.63 -9.75 12.05
C ARG A 28 9.40 -9.24 11.31
N LEU A 29 8.31 -9.10 12.01
CA LEU A 29 7.06 -8.56 11.45
C LEU A 29 7.06 -7.04 11.64
N VAL A 30 6.82 -6.32 10.55
CA VAL A 30 6.80 -4.86 10.51
C VAL A 30 5.37 -4.42 10.24
N PHE A 31 4.79 -3.68 11.17
CA PHE A 31 3.51 -3.02 11.01
C PHE A 31 3.76 -1.58 10.59
N ILE A 32 3.30 -1.19 9.42
CA ILE A 32 3.42 0.18 8.93
C ILE A 32 2.07 0.86 9.09
N SER A 33 2.06 1.92 9.90
CA SER A 33 0.86 2.73 10.12
C SER A 33 0.28 3.24 8.82
N GLY A 34 -1.00 3.57 8.82
CA GLY A 34 -1.64 4.20 7.68
C GLY A 34 -0.90 5.47 7.26
N GLN A 35 -0.47 5.50 6.01
CA GLN A 35 0.22 6.63 5.41
C GLN A 35 -0.79 7.48 4.66
N VAL A 36 -0.79 8.77 4.94
CA VAL A 36 -1.58 9.78 4.24
C VAL A 36 -0.65 10.74 3.49
N ALA A 37 -1.21 11.55 2.61
CA ALA A 37 -0.42 12.46 1.76
C ALA A 37 0.07 13.68 2.55
N GLN A 38 1.07 13.48 3.38
CA GLN A 38 1.73 14.54 4.13
C GLN A 38 3.23 14.49 3.96
N ASP A 39 3.87 15.65 4.05
CA ASP A 39 5.32 15.77 4.01
C ASP A 39 5.95 15.57 5.41
N ALA A 40 7.27 15.77 5.51
CA ALA A 40 8.00 15.59 6.75
C ALA A 40 7.60 16.59 7.86
N ASP A 41 6.98 17.72 7.50
CA ASP A 41 6.47 18.72 8.43
C ASP A 41 4.99 18.49 8.80
N GLY A 42 4.40 17.39 8.29
CA GLY A 42 3.00 17.06 8.52
C GLY A 42 2.01 17.88 7.69
N LYS A 43 2.50 18.59 6.67
CA LYS A 43 1.63 19.38 5.78
C LYS A 43 1.06 18.50 4.68
N VAL A 44 -0.20 18.76 4.32
CA VAL A 44 -0.88 18.07 3.23
C VAL A 44 -0.17 18.34 1.90
N VAL A 45 0.07 17.29 1.15
CA VAL A 45 0.57 17.35 -0.24
C VAL A 45 -0.56 16.98 -1.18
N GLY A 46 -0.89 17.85 -2.13
CA GLY A 46 -1.92 17.58 -3.13
C GLY A 46 -3.34 17.67 -2.57
N ALA A 47 -3.68 18.75 -1.85
CA ALA A 47 -5.04 18.99 -1.42
C ALA A 47 -5.99 18.95 -2.62
N ASN A 48 -7.08 18.17 -2.53
CA ASN A 48 -8.06 17.95 -3.60
C ASN A 48 -7.47 17.31 -4.89
N ASP A 49 -6.27 16.76 -4.82
CA ASP A 49 -5.60 16.13 -5.96
C ASP A 49 -5.29 14.66 -5.64
N PRO A 50 -6.15 13.72 -6.06
CA PRO A 50 -5.98 12.31 -5.71
C PRO A 50 -4.72 11.69 -6.33
N ARG A 51 -4.27 12.16 -7.50
CA ARG A 51 -3.04 11.65 -8.13
C ARG A 51 -1.80 12.10 -7.36
N ALA A 52 -1.72 13.36 -6.97
CA ALA A 52 -0.62 13.86 -6.15
C ALA A 52 -0.59 13.19 -4.79
N GLN A 53 -1.76 12.92 -4.20
CA GLN A 53 -1.84 12.21 -2.92
C GLN A 53 -1.37 10.76 -3.04
N ALA A 54 -1.78 10.04 -4.07
CA ALA A 54 -1.30 8.67 -4.28
C ALA A 54 0.23 8.62 -4.40
N GLU A 55 0.83 9.54 -5.13
CA GLU A 55 2.29 9.66 -5.26
C GLU A 55 2.95 9.84 -3.89
N GLN A 56 2.45 10.76 -3.08
CA GLN A 56 3.05 11.06 -1.77
C GLN A 56 2.88 9.91 -0.80
N VAL A 57 1.71 9.26 -0.78
CA VAL A 57 1.46 8.09 0.07
C VAL A 57 2.44 6.95 -0.26
N TYR A 58 2.66 6.68 -1.53
CA TYR A 58 3.61 5.63 -1.93
C TYR A 58 5.06 6.01 -1.60
N ARG A 59 5.44 7.28 -1.73
CA ARG A 59 6.77 7.74 -1.26
C ARG A 59 6.93 7.54 0.24
N ASN A 60 5.91 7.87 1.02
CA ASN A 60 5.93 7.68 2.46
C ASN A 60 6.06 6.19 2.83
N LEU A 61 5.37 5.32 2.10
CA LEU A 61 5.50 3.88 2.31
C LEU A 61 6.91 3.39 2.01
N HIS A 62 7.55 3.85 0.95
CA HIS A 62 8.95 3.54 0.65
C HIS A 62 9.88 3.98 1.78
N THR A 63 9.70 5.19 2.29
CA THR A 63 10.49 5.71 3.40
C THR A 63 10.34 4.84 4.65
N ALA A 64 9.12 4.42 4.97
CA ALA A 64 8.86 3.54 6.11
C ALA A 64 9.50 2.15 5.92
N LEU A 65 9.40 1.59 4.72
CA LEU A 65 10.04 0.30 4.41
C LEU A 65 11.56 0.37 4.57
N GLU A 66 12.20 1.38 4.01
CA GLU A 66 13.65 1.58 4.15
C GLU A 66 14.07 1.68 5.61
N ALA A 67 13.35 2.45 6.41
CA ALA A 67 13.63 2.59 7.83
C ALA A 67 13.55 1.26 8.59
N ALA A 68 12.70 0.35 8.13
CA ALA A 68 12.57 -1.00 8.70
C ALA A 68 13.58 -2.01 8.13
N GLY A 69 14.41 -1.62 7.18
CA GLY A 69 15.28 -2.54 6.45
C GLY A 69 14.52 -3.44 5.49
N ALA A 70 13.35 -3.03 5.07
CA ALA A 70 12.49 -3.78 4.16
C ALA A 70 12.53 -3.21 2.74
N LYS A 71 12.11 -4.04 1.81
CA LYS A 71 11.94 -3.71 0.39
C LYS A 71 10.48 -3.90 -0.01
N PRO A 72 10.03 -3.36 -1.15
CA PRO A 72 8.65 -3.56 -1.61
C PRO A 72 8.20 -5.02 -1.65
N GLU A 73 9.05 -5.93 -2.10
CA GLU A 73 8.72 -7.37 -2.16
C GLU A 73 8.52 -8.03 -0.80
N HIS A 74 8.87 -7.35 0.28
CA HIS A 74 8.63 -7.82 1.66
C HIS A 74 7.22 -7.49 2.16
N ILE A 75 6.45 -6.70 1.43
CA ILE A 75 5.05 -6.42 1.79
C ILE A 75 4.21 -7.67 1.57
N VAL A 76 3.62 -8.18 2.65
CA VAL A 76 2.75 -9.37 2.61
C VAL A 76 1.29 -8.95 2.40
N LYS A 77 0.88 -7.87 3.04
CA LYS A 77 -0.49 -7.34 2.97
C LYS A 77 -0.46 -5.83 2.99
N TRP A 78 -1.30 -5.21 2.19
CA TRP A 78 -1.66 -3.81 2.39
C TRP A 78 -3.16 -3.59 2.30
N THR A 79 -3.62 -2.52 2.93
CA THR A 79 -5.03 -2.10 2.92
C THR A 79 -5.08 -0.60 2.62
N GLY A 80 -5.85 -0.26 1.59
CA GLY A 80 -6.05 1.11 1.16
C GLY A 80 -7.46 1.60 1.44
N TYR A 81 -7.57 2.87 1.82
CA TYR A 81 -8.83 3.55 2.13
C TYR A 81 -8.96 4.74 1.20
N LEU A 82 -10.09 4.86 0.50
CA LEU A 82 -10.29 5.80 -0.59
C LEU A 82 -11.49 6.70 -0.28
N VAL A 83 -11.35 8.00 -0.53
CA VAL A 83 -12.40 8.98 -0.30
C VAL A 83 -12.72 9.69 -1.60
N GLY A 84 -14.00 9.81 -1.90
CA GLY A 84 -14.49 10.57 -3.04
C GLY A 84 -14.68 9.75 -4.31
N ASP A 85 -15.46 10.33 -5.22
CA ASP A 85 -15.82 9.70 -6.50
C ASP A 85 -14.75 10.04 -7.56
N HIS A 86 -13.61 9.36 -7.46
CA HIS A 86 -12.50 9.47 -8.40
C HIS A 86 -12.29 8.14 -9.11
N ASP A 87 -11.63 8.15 -10.26
CA ASP A 87 -11.20 6.92 -10.93
C ASP A 87 -9.98 6.32 -10.22
N TRP A 88 -10.25 5.75 -9.05
CA TRP A 88 -9.20 5.20 -8.19
C TRP A 88 -8.44 4.06 -8.85
N ARG A 89 -9.09 3.26 -9.70
CA ARG A 89 -8.39 2.18 -10.42
C ARG A 89 -7.27 2.72 -11.30
N ALA A 90 -7.57 3.75 -12.09
CA ALA A 90 -6.57 4.37 -12.95
C ALA A 90 -5.49 5.09 -12.14
N ILE A 91 -5.90 5.86 -11.13
CA ILE A 91 -4.97 6.61 -10.28
C ILE A 91 -3.97 5.68 -9.59
N LEU A 92 -4.45 4.62 -8.95
CA LEU A 92 -3.58 3.69 -8.23
C LEU A 92 -2.75 2.83 -9.18
N ARG A 93 -3.33 2.40 -10.31
CA ARG A 93 -2.59 1.65 -11.32
C ARG A 93 -1.38 2.43 -11.82
N ASP A 94 -1.57 3.71 -12.16
CA ASP A 94 -0.52 4.55 -12.71
C ASP A 94 0.57 4.83 -11.66
N ALA A 95 0.17 5.16 -10.44
CA ALA A 95 1.11 5.41 -9.33
C ALA A 95 1.88 4.13 -8.95
N ARG A 96 1.22 2.98 -8.93
CA ARG A 96 1.86 1.69 -8.64
C ARG A 96 2.86 1.29 -9.72
N ALA A 97 2.55 1.53 -10.98
CA ALA A 97 3.49 1.24 -12.07
C ALA A 97 4.81 1.98 -11.89
N LYS A 98 4.76 3.15 -11.29
CA LYS A 98 5.93 3.99 -11.01
C LYS A 98 6.65 3.59 -9.72
N HIS A 99 5.92 3.38 -8.62
CA HIS A 99 6.49 3.22 -7.28
C HIS A 99 6.65 1.77 -6.84
N PHE A 100 5.76 0.88 -7.27
CA PHE A 100 5.73 -0.52 -6.87
C PHE A 100 5.46 -1.42 -8.07
N PRO A 101 6.33 -1.38 -9.11
CA PRO A 101 6.14 -2.22 -10.29
C PRO A 101 6.21 -3.71 -9.93
N ASN A 102 5.36 -4.50 -10.57
CA ASN A 102 5.31 -5.96 -10.44
C ASN A 102 4.98 -6.48 -9.03
N LEU A 103 4.50 -5.63 -8.14
CA LEU A 103 4.13 -6.03 -6.79
C LEU A 103 2.69 -6.56 -6.78
N ARG A 104 2.49 -7.75 -6.19
CA ARG A 104 1.17 -8.38 -6.05
C ARG A 104 0.96 -8.88 -4.62
N PRO A 105 0.91 -8.00 -3.60
CA PRO A 105 0.66 -8.43 -2.24
C PRO A 105 -0.81 -8.86 -2.06
N ALA A 106 -1.12 -9.52 -0.97
CA ALA A 106 -2.50 -9.61 -0.52
C ALA A 106 -3.01 -8.18 -0.30
N SER A 107 -4.16 -7.84 -0.86
CA SER A 107 -4.59 -6.44 -0.99
C SER A 107 -6.08 -6.29 -0.76
N THR A 108 -6.45 -5.26 -0.02
CA THR A 108 -7.84 -4.84 0.16
C THR A 108 -7.89 -3.33 0.02
N HIS A 109 -8.79 -2.82 -0.83
CA HIS A 109 -9.06 -1.39 -0.93
C HIS A 109 -10.55 -1.16 -0.77
N VAL A 110 -10.92 -0.18 0.06
CA VAL A 110 -12.32 0.16 0.33
C VAL A 110 -12.54 1.64 0.23
N ARG A 111 -13.73 2.04 -0.21
CA ARG A 111 -14.16 3.43 -0.14
C ARG A 111 -14.74 3.68 1.24
N VAL A 112 -14.37 4.81 1.83
CA VAL A 112 -14.81 5.24 3.16
C VAL A 112 -15.39 6.65 3.07
N ALA A 113 -16.20 7.04 4.06
CA ALA A 113 -16.84 8.35 4.08
C ALA A 113 -15.82 9.48 4.27
N ALA A 114 -14.82 9.28 5.11
CA ALA A 114 -13.78 10.25 5.41
C ALA A 114 -12.58 9.57 6.07
N LEU A 115 -11.43 10.22 6.01
CA LEU A 115 -10.25 9.87 6.78
C LEU A 115 -10.16 10.76 8.02
N ILE A 116 -9.03 10.73 8.73
CA ILE A 116 -8.85 11.49 9.98
C ILE A 116 -9.02 13.00 9.79
N ALA A 117 -8.72 13.52 8.61
CA ALA A 117 -8.90 14.91 8.25
C ALA A 117 -9.52 15.02 6.85
N PRO A 118 -10.31 16.09 6.58
CA PRO A 118 -11.08 16.18 5.33
C PRO A 118 -10.22 16.36 4.09
N GLU A 119 -8.98 16.81 4.20
CA GLU A 119 -8.07 16.99 3.06
C GLU A 119 -7.48 15.68 2.54
N TYR A 120 -7.49 14.60 3.31
CA TYR A 120 -6.93 13.33 2.88
C TYR A 120 -7.92 12.52 2.07
N LEU A 121 -7.47 12.04 0.91
CA LEU A 121 -8.29 11.27 -0.03
C LEU A 121 -7.85 9.81 -0.12
N PHE A 122 -6.63 9.48 0.30
CA PHE A 122 -6.08 8.14 0.24
C PHE A 122 -5.22 7.86 1.47
N GLU A 123 -5.44 6.70 2.06
CA GLU A 123 -4.60 6.19 3.14
C GLU A 123 -4.22 4.74 2.84
N LEU A 124 -2.98 4.35 3.15
CA LEU A 124 -2.48 3.00 2.90
C LEU A 124 -1.69 2.52 4.10
N GLU A 125 -2.09 1.38 4.67
CA GLU A 125 -1.33 0.67 5.70
C GLU A 125 -0.75 -0.62 5.12
N ALA A 126 0.33 -1.12 5.68
CA ALA A 126 0.99 -2.31 5.18
C ALA A 126 1.60 -3.15 6.31
N TYR A 127 1.69 -4.46 6.07
CA TYR A 127 2.44 -5.40 6.89
C TYR A 127 3.54 -6.00 6.03
N ALA A 128 4.76 -5.92 6.51
CA ALA A 128 5.93 -6.46 5.83
C ALA A 128 6.69 -7.40 6.76
N VAL A 129 7.47 -8.30 6.18
CA VAL A 129 8.37 -9.17 6.93
C VAL A 129 9.79 -9.03 6.41
N VAL A 130 10.74 -9.03 7.31
CA VAL A 130 12.17 -9.02 6.99
C VAL A 130 12.86 -10.15 7.71
N ALA A 131 13.94 -10.68 7.14
CA ALA A 131 14.69 -11.75 7.77
C ALA A 131 15.14 -11.35 9.18
N ALA A 132 14.97 -12.30 10.09
CA ALA A 132 15.41 -12.09 11.48
C ALA A 132 16.93 -11.97 11.56
#